data_94fc54b82560b32c5b66083cdbf318e3
#
_entry.id   94fc54b82560b32c5b66083cdbf318e3
#
_cell.length_a   1.000
_cell.length_b   1.000
_cell.length_c   1.000
_cell.angle_alpha   90.00
_cell.angle_beta   90.00
_cell.angle_gamma   90.00
#
_symmetry.space_group_name_H-M   'P 1'
#
loop_
_entity.id
_entity.type
_entity.pdbx_description
1 polymer ?
#
loop_
_entity_poly.entity_id
_entity_poly.type
_entity_poly.pdbx_seq_one_letter_code
_entity_poly.pdbx_strand_id
1 'polypeptide(L)'
;VAGLQTPDRYTLVIRLTSPDQNFPMLLAHQPAGAVAREVIEKYRDKAGFVMGHPIGTGPYMLSRWTPGSRIILKANPDFRNFVWNFKASTPEDQKIVKAMQGKKMPQIGEIDIQVMEEGQSRWLSFIKDEVDLFALDGELTVQALQDGKLKPELVKKGVQLSRITDPSIDYHYWNMQNPIVGGLS
;
A
#
# COMPACT_ATOMS: atom_id res chain seq x y z
N VAL A 1 -18.76 12.58 -20.33
CA VAL A 1 -18.65 13.62 -19.28
C VAL A 1 -18.02 14.85 -19.91
N ALA A 2 -18.66 16.03 -19.77
CA ALA A 2 -18.23 17.25 -20.47
C ALA A 2 -16.78 17.70 -20.16
N GLY A 3 -16.30 17.38 -18.98
CA GLY A 3 -14.92 17.69 -18.53
C GLY A 3 -13.84 16.68 -18.94
N LEU A 4 -14.22 15.55 -19.53
CA LEU A 4 -13.29 14.51 -19.97
C LEU A 4 -13.41 14.29 -21.47
N GLN A 5 -12.31 14.43 -22.20
CA GLN A 5 -12.27 14.25 -23.64
C GLN A 5 -11.05 13.41 -24.04
N THR A 6 -11.23 12.57 -25.04
CA THR A 6 -10.18 11.73 -25.65
C THR A 6 -10.12 12.04 -27.15
N PRO A 7 -9.45 13.14 -27.54
CA PRO A 7 -9.41 13.56 -28.94
C PRO A 7 -8.69 12.55 -29.84
N ASP A 8 -7.81 11.76 -29.29
CA ASP A 8 -7.13 10.65 -29.97
C ASP A 8 -6.81 9.53 -28.98
N ARG A 9 -6.17 8.45 -29.47
CA ARG A 9 -5.85 7.24 -28.70
C ARG A 9 -4.92 7.49 -27.50
N TYR A 10 -4.11 8.51 -27.55
CA TYR A 10 -3.03 8.74 -26.57
C TYR A 10 -3.20 10.00 -25.74
N THR A 11 -4.27 10.78 -26.01
CA THR A 11 -4.49 12.06 -25.38
C THR A 11 -5.76 12.01 -24.52
N LEU A 12 -5.62 12.33 -23.24
CA LEU A 12 -6.71 12.58 -22.32
C LEU A 12 -6.70 14.07 -21.93
N VAL A 13 -7.78 14.78 -22.22
CA VAL A 13 -7.97 16.18 -21.81
C VAL A 13 -8.95 16.22 -20.65
N ILE A 14 -8.52 16.82 -19.56
CA ILE A 14 -9.33 17.02 -18.36
C ILE A 14 -9.51 18.51 -18.16
N ARG A 15 -10.76 18.97 -18.16
CA ARG A 15 -11.12 20.37 -17.92
C ARG A 15 -11.70 20.51 -16.53
N LEU A 16 -11.06 21.32 -15.71
CA LEU A 16 -11.49 21.63 -14.36
C LEU A 16 -12.43 22.83 -14.37
N THR A 17 -13.35 22.91 -13.43
CA THR A 17 -14.26 24.05 -13.23
C THR A 17 -13.55 25.27 -12.65
N SER A 18 -12.45 25.04 -11.94
CA SER A 18 -11.57 26.08 -11.40
C SER A 18 -10.11 25.56 -11.42
N PRO A 19 -9.10 26.46 -11.46
CA PRO A 19 -7.71 26.06 -11.36
C PRO A 19 -7.43 25.34 -10.03
N ASP A 20 -6.74 24.20 -10.11
CA ASP A 20 -6.29 23.45 -8.95
C ASP A 20 -4.85 22.97 -9.17
N GLN A 21 -3.91 23.55 -8.41
CA GLN A 21 -2.49 23.22 -8.49
C GLN A 21 -2.18 21.80 -7.97
N ASN A 22 -3.06 21.24 -7.13
CA ASN A 22 -2.90 19.90 -6.56
C ASN A 22 -3.53 18.82 -7.44
N PHE A 23 -4.25 19.19 -8.49
CA PHE A 23 -4.93 18.21 -9.35
C PHE A 23 -4.02 17.10 -9.89
N PRO A 24 -2.76 17.37 -10.33
CA PRO A 24 -1.85 16.30 -10.75
C PRO A 24 -1.58 15.28 -9.65
N MET A 25 -1.60 15.69 -8.37
CA MET A 25 -1.42 14.78 -7.24
C MET A 25 -2.63 13.85 -7.07
N LEU A 26 -3.84 14.32 -7.37
CA LEU A 26 -5.04 13.50 -7.36
C LEU A 26 -5.00 12.39 -8.41
N LEU A 27 -4.36 12.63 -9.56
CA LEU A 27 -4.17 11.61 -10.59
C LEU A 27 -3.16 10.52 -10.19
N ALA A 28 -2.31 10.80 -9.21
CA ALA A 28 -1.40 9.79 -8.64
C ALA A 28 -2.10 8.88 -7.60
N HIS A 29 -3.32 9.22 -7.19
CA HIS A 29 -4.09 8.42 -6.24
C HIS A 29 -4.61 7.14 -6.89
N GLN A 30 -4.62 6.03 -6.15
CA GLN A 30 -4.99 4.69 -6.66
C GLN A 30 -6.31 4.65 -7.46
N PRO A 31 -7.43 5.29 -7.05
CA PRO A 31 -8.67 5.28 -7.81
C PRO A 31 -8.58 5.93 -9.20
N ALA A 32 -7.58 6.75 -9.46
CA ALA A 32 -7.34 7.35 -10.77
C ALA A 32 -6.50 6.48 -11.70
N GLY A 33 -6.09 5.28 -11.25
CA GLY A 33 -5.32 4.34 -12.06
C GLY A 33 -6.06 3.87 -13.31
N ALA A 34 -5.35 3.77 -14.42
CA ALA A 34 -5.91 3.23 -15.65
C ALA A 34 -6.23 1.73 -15.50
N VAL A 35 -7.38 1.31 -16.02
CA VAL A 35 -7.82 -0.08 -16.02
C VAL A 35 -8.02 -0.59 -17.45
N ALA A 36 -7.81 -1.88 -17.66
CA ALA A 36 -8.02 -2.52 -18.95
C ALA A 36 -9.53 -2.69 -19.20
N ARG A 37 -10.04 -2.03 -20.22
CA ARG A 37 -11.46 -2.07 -20.61
C ARG A 37 -11.97 -3.49 -20.84
N GLU A 38 -11.19 -4.29 -21.54
CA GLU A 38 -11.51 -5.69 -21.89
C GLU A 38 -11.68 -6.56 -20.64
N VAL A 39 -10.92 -6.27 -19.59
CA VAL A 39 -11.00 -6.97 -18.31
C VAL A 39 -12.27 -6.57 -17.57
N ILE A 40 -12.60 -5.27 -17.55
CA ILE A 40 -13.84 -4.77 -16.95
C ILE A 40 -15.05 -5.38 -17.66
N GLU A 41 -15.07 -5.34 -18.99
CA GLU A 41 -16.21 -5.86 -19.77
C GLU A 41 -16.40 -7.37 -19.59
N LYS A 42 -15.33 -8.13 -19.45
CA LYS A 42 -15.37 -9.59 -19.33
C LYS A 42 -15.66 -10.09 -17.91
N TYR A 43 -15.11 -9.45 -16.88
CA TYR A 43 -15.05 -10.02 -15.53
C TYR A 43 -15.79 -9.21 -14.47
N ARG A 44 -16.39 -8.06 -14.81
CA ARG A 44 -17.15 -7.28 -13.83
C ARG A 44 -18.32 -8.08 -13.28
N ASP A 45 -18.49 -8.05 -11.99
CA ASP A 45 -19.65 -8.60 -11.30
C ASP A 45 -20.88 -7.66 -11.42
N LYS A 46 -22.00 -8.03 -10.77
CA LYS A 46 -23.24 -7.22 -10.77
C LYS A 46 -23.06 -5.85 -10.11
N ALA A 47 -22.07 -5.70 -9.22
CA ALA A 47 -21.73 -4.44 -8.55
C ALA A 47 -20.70 -3.60 -9.35
N GLY A 48 -20.18 -4.14 -10.46
CA GLY A 48 -19.22 -3.48 -11.32
C GLY A 48 -17.76 -3.70 -10.94
N PHE A 49 -17.46 -4.58 -9.98
CA PHE A 49 -16.09 -4.86 -9.53
C PHE A 49 -15.44 -6.01 -10.30
N VAL A 50 -14.13 -5.96 -10.43
CA VAL A 50 -13.28 -6.98 -11.07
C VAL A 50 -12.29 -7.54 -10.05
N MET A 51 -12.81 -8.09 -8.96
CA MET A 51 -12.03 -8.44 -7.76
C MET A 51 -10.96 -9.51 -8.01
N GLY A 52 -11.28 -10.57 -8.73
CA GLY A 52 -10.38 -11.71 -8.93
C GLY A 52 -9.45 -11.61 -10.14
N HIS A 53 -9.55 -10.55 -10.94
CA HIS A 53 -8.83 -10.40 -12.21
C HIS A 53 -8.19 -9.01 -12.37
N PRO A 54 -7.47 -8.50 -11.36
CA PRO A 54 -6.80 -7.21 -11.50
C PRO A 54 -5.69 -7.33 -12.53
N ILE A 55 -5.69 -6.47 -13.53
CA ILE A 55 -4.64 -6.35 -14.53
C ILE A 55 -4.12 -4.92 -14.53
N GLY A 56 -2.82 -4.77 -14.48
CA GLY A 56 -2.15 -3.48 -14.47
C GLY A 56 -0.75 -3.56 -15.03
N THR A 57 -0.11 -2.41 -15.14
CA THR A 57 1.27 -2.26 -15.62
C THR A 57 2.29 -2.21 -14.49
N GLY A 58 1.89 -2.59 -13.29
CA GLY A 58 2.71 -2.57 -12.08
C GLY A 58 3.78 -3.66 -12.03
N PRO A 59 4.68 -3.59 -11.04
CA PRO A 59 5.78 -4.55 -10.90
C PRO A 59 5.34 -5.94 -10.46
N TYR A 60 4.10 -6.10 -10.00
CA TYR A 60 3.55 -7.38 -9.56
C TYR A 60 2.20 -7.66 -10.19
N MET A 61 1.88 -8.93 -10.34
CA MET A 61 0.60 -9.46 -10.82
C MET A 61 -0.02 -10.34 -9.74
N LEU A 62 -1.35 -10.33 -9.64
CA LEU A 62 -2.07 -11.27 -8.80
C LEU A 62 -1.91 -12.69 -9.35
N SER A 63 -1.30 -13.57 -8.57
CA SER A 63 -1.17 -15.01 -8.89
C SER A 63 -2.31 -15.81 -8.28
N ARG A 64 -2.65 -15.52 -7.01
CA ARG A 64 -3.72 -16.20 -6.28
C ARG A 64 -4.33 -15.27 -5.24
N TRP A 65 -5.64 -15.35 -5.09
CA TRP A 65 -6.36 -14.71 -4.02
C TRP A 65 -7.35 -15.69 -3.40
N THR A 66 -7.21 -15.92 -2.11
CA THR A 66 -8.17 -16.65 -1.28
C THR A 66 -8.75 -15.64 -0.30
N PRO A 67 -10.00 -15.18 -0.50
CA PRO A 67 -10.63 -14.18 0.36
C PRO A 67 -10.55 -14.53 1.84
N GLY A 68 -10.19 -13.56 2.68
CA GLY A 68 -10.04 -13.73 4.13
C GLY A 68 -8.84 -14.56 4.58
N SER A 69 -7.98 -15.01 3.66
CA SER A 69 -6.87 -15.91 4.00
C SER A 69 -5.54 -15.47 3.40
N ARG A 70 -5.42 -15.41 2.05
CA ARG A 70 -4.11 -15.28 1.42
C ARG A 70 -4.16 -14.57 0.07
N ILE A 71 -3.17 -13.72 -0.19
CA ILE A 71 -2.96 -13.09 -1.50
C ILE A 71 -1.52 -13.36 -1.93
N ILE A 72 -1.33 -13.94 -3.11
CA ILE A 72 0.00 -14.19 -3.68
C ILE A 72 0.18 -13.31 -4.90
N LEU A 73 1.22 -12.49 -4.86
CA LEU A 73 1.63 -11.63 -5.95
C LEU A 73 2.96 -12.15 -6.51
N LYS A 74 3.07 -12.21 -7.83
CA LYS A 74 4.31 -12.58 -8.53
C LYS A 74 4.86 -11.38 -9.30
N ALA A 75 6.19 -11.31 -9.38
CA ALA A 75 6.85 -10.31 -10.19
C ALA A 75 6.33 -10.37 -11.64
N ASN A 76 5.97 -9.21 -12.18
CA ASN A 76 5.49 -9.07 -13.55
C ASN A 76 6.69 -9.11 -14.52
N PRO A 77 6.80 -10.12 -15.38
CA PRO A 77 7.91 -10.23 -16.33
C PRO A 77 7.89 -9.09 -17.36
N ASP A 78 6.71 -8.54 -17.66
CA ASP A 78 6.50 -7.47 -18.62
C ASP A 78 6.55 -6.07 -17.98
N PHE A 79 6.96 -6.00 -16.69
CA PHE A 79 7.12 -4.70 -16.05
C PHE A 79 8.16 -3.87 -16.77
N ARG A 80 7.85 -2.58 -17.00
CA ARG A 80 8.77 -1.63 -17.62
C ARG A 80 10.17 -1.75 -17.04
N ASN A 81 11.19 -1.56 -17.85
CA ASN A 81 12.58 -1.67 -17.41
C ASN A 81 12.95 -0.52 -16.44
N PHE A 82 12.49 -0.63 -15.21
CA PHE A 82 12.75 0.32 -14.15
C PHE A 82 14.01 -0.07 -13.38
N VAL A 83 15.00 0.79 -13.42
CA VAL A 83 16.26 0.62 -12.70
C VAL A 83 16.28 1.59 -11.53
N TRP A 84 16.63 1.10 -10.36
CA TRP A 84 16.76 1.93 -9.15
C TRP A 84 17.87 2.95 -9.32
N ASN A 85 17.51 4.24 -9.29
CA ASN A 85 18.45 5.34 -9.44
C ASN A 85 17.95 6.55 -8.64
N PHE A 86 17.94 6.41 -7.31
CA PHE A 86 17.51 7.46 -6.40
C PHE A 86 18.69 8.00 -5.60
N LYS A 87 18.54 9.21 -5.08
CA LYS A 87 19.45 9.83 -4.13
C LYS A 87 18.90 9.63 -2.72
N ALA A 88 19.79 9.39 -1.77
CA ALA A 88 19.41 9.35 -0.36
C ALA A 88 18.95 10.73 0.11
N SER A 89 17.84 10.76 0.82
CA SER A 89 17.32 11.98 1.45
C SER A 89 17.92 12.21 2.84
N THR A 90 18.34 11.14 3.49
CA THR A 90 18.96 11.15 4.82
C THR A 90 20.26 10.35 4.82
N PRO A 91 21.17 10.59 5.79
CA PRO A 91 22.38 9.77 5.93
C PRO A 91 22.11 8.29 6.17
N GLU A 92 21.01 7.97 6.87
CA GLU A 92 20.59 6.61 7.19
C GLU A 92 20.22 5.83 5.91
N ASP A 93 19.60 6.51 4.95
CA ASP A 93 19.18 5.89 3.69
C ASP A 93 20.34 5.60 2.73
N GLN A 94 21.52 6.20 2.96
CA GLN A 94 22.66 6.06 2.04
C GLN A 94 23.08 4.62 1.82
N LYS A 95 23.04 3.78 2.86
CA LYS A 95 23.39 2.36 2.76
C LYS A 95 22.41 1.61 1.87
N ILE A 96 21.11 1.87 2.04
CA ILE A 96 20.03 1.23 1.26
C ILE A 96 20.13 1.67 -0.19
N VAL A 97 20.23 2.98 -0.43
CA VAL A 97 20.35 3.55 -1.78
C VAL A 97 21.57 2.98 -2.50
N LYS A 98 22.74 2.94 -1.84
CA LYS A 98 23.96 2.37 -2.40
C LYS A 98 23.80 0.86 -2.74
N ALA A 99 23.14 0.11 -1.87
CA ALA A 99 22.90 -1.31 -2.08
C ALA A 99 21.92 -1.59 -3.23
N MET A 100 21.00 -0.65 -3.51
CA MET A 100 19.98 -0.80 -4.55
C MET A 100 20.36 -0.16 -5.89
N GLN A 101 21.33 0.75 -5.90
CA GLN A 101 21.73 1.50 -7.08
C GLN A 101 22.03 0.59 -8.27
N GLY A 102 21.42 0.88 -9.42
CA GLY A 102 21.59 0.13 -10.65
C GLY A 102 20.84 -1.20 -10.72
N LYS A 103 20.14 -1.63 -9.66
CA LYS A 103 19.35 -2.86 -9.68
C LYS A 103 18.05 -2.68 -10.47
N LYS A 104 17.74 -3.64 -11.30
CA LYS A 104 16.45 -3.73 -11.99
C LYS A 104 15.36 -4.13 -11.00
N MET A 105 14.23 -3.44 -11.07
CA MET A 105 13.07 -3.72 -10.19
C MET A 105 12.01 -4.55 -10.93
N PRO A 106 11.22 -5.36 -10.22
CA PRO A 106 11.30 -5.67 -8.80
C PRO A 106 12.44 -6.64 -8.45
N GLN A 107 12.93 -6.59 -7.19
CA GLN A 107 13.96 -7.52 -6.69
C GLN A 107 13.36 -8.74 -6.00
N ILE A 108 12.12 -8.64 -5.51
CA ILE A 108 11.38 -9.73 -4.87
C ILE A 108 10.57 -10.44 -5.95
N GLY A 109 10.72 -11.75 -6.06
CA GLY A 109 10.03 -12.55 -7.07
C GLY A 109 8.57 -12.84 -6.73
N GLU A 110 8.27 -13.06 -5.45
CA GLU A 110 6.94 -13.37 -4.95
C GLU A 110 6.69 -12.67 -3.62
N ILE A 111 5.48 -12.14 -3.45
CA ILE A 111 4.99 -11.55 -2.20
C ILE A 111 3.78 -12.38 -1.76
N ASP A 112 3.88 -12.94 -0.56
CA ASP A 112 2.84 -13.74 0.06
C ASP A 112 2.23 -12.97 1.22
N ILE A 113 0.99 -12.52 1.05
CA ILE A 113 0.27 -11.75 2.05
C ILE A 113 -0.68 -12.71 2.78
N GLN A 114 -0.44 -12.93 4.05
CA GLN A 114 -1.31 -13.72 4.92
C GLN A 114 -2.25 -12.79 5.68
N VAL A 115 -3.55 -13.05 5.59
CA VAL A 115 -4.57 -12.29 6.31
C VAL A 115 -4.74 -12.89 7.70
N MET A 116 -4.28 -12.15 8.72
CA MET A 116 -4.42 -12.50 10.13
C MET A 116 -5.05 -11.32 10.86
N GLU A 117 -6.26 -11.49 11.36
CA GLU A 117 -7.00 -10.42 12.03
C GLU A 117 -6.41 -10.11 13.41
N GLU A 118 -6.05 -11.15 14.16
CA GLU A 118 -5.55 -11.03 15.52
C GLU A 118 -4.07 -10.60 15.57
N GLY A 119 -3.79 -9.49 16.26
CA GLY A 119 -2.44 -8.94 16.40
C GLY A 119 -1.45 -9.92 17.02
N GLN A 120 -1.89 -10.65 18.06
CA GLN A 120 -1.04 -11.62 18.74
C GLN A 120 -0.63 -12.78 17.82
N SER A 121 -1.51 -13.23 16.94
CA SER A 121 -1.21 -14.28 15.95
C SER A 121 -0.17 -13.78 14.95
N ARG A 122 -0.31 -12.53 14.47
CA ARG A 122 0.69 -11.89 13.59
C ARG A 122 2.06 -11.80 14.27
N TRP A 123 2.08 -11.40 15.54
CA TRP A 123 3.31 -11.31 16.31
C TRP A 123 4.00 -12.67 16.47
N LEU A 124 3.23 -13.71 16.81
CA LEU A 124 3.79 -15.05 16.95
C LEU A 124 4.35 -15.62 15.65
N SER A 125 3.66 -15.41 14.51
CA SER A 125 4.17 -15.80 13.21
C SER A 125 5.47 -15.06 12.84
N PHE A 126 5.55 -13.76 13.18
CA PHE A 126 6.80 -13.00 12.98
C PHE A 126 7.95 -13.51 13.85
N ILE A 127 7.71 -13.79 15.13
CA ILE A 127 8.75 -14.30 16.04
C ILE A 127 9.24 -15.72 15.66
N LYS A 128 8.39 -16.51 14.99
CA LYS A 128 8.71 -17.84 14.46
C LYS A 128 9.34 -17.80 13.07
N ASP A 129 9.61 -16.62 12.53
CA ASP A 129 10.16 -16.42 11.19
C ASP A 129 9.25 -16.97 10.07
N GLU A 130 7.92 -17.02 10.30
CA GLU A 130 6.92 -17.42 9.31
C GLU A 130 6.53 -16.28 8.38
N VAL A 131 6.80 -15.03 8.76
CA VAL A 131 6.59 -13.82 7.97
C VAL A 131 7.79 -12.88 8.08
N ASP A 132 8.14 -12.23 6.99
CA ASP A 132 9.32 -11.36 6.88
C ASP A 132 9.03 -9.91 7.29
N LEU A 133 7.77 -9.47 7.17
CA LEU A 133 7.34 -8.11 7.46
C LEU A 133 6.11 -8.13 8.34
N PHE A 134 6.13 -7.30 9.37
CA PHE A 134 5.06 -7.16 10.34
C PHE A 134 4.83 -5.68 10.66
N ALA A 135 3.58 -5.23 10.59
CA ALA A 135 3.20 -3.91 11.04
C ALA A 135 3.00 -3.91 12.56
N LEU A 136 3.87 -3.19 13.27
CA LEU A 136 3.82 -3.09 14.72
C LEU A 136 2.79 -2.03 15.12
N ASP A 137 1.71 -2.46 15.73
CA ASP A 137 0.65 -1.60 16.24
C ASP A 137 0.62 -1.55 17.79
N GLY A 138 -0.10 -0.58 18.32
CA GLY A 138 -0.33 -0.22 19.71
C GLY A 138 0.14 -1.20 20.78
N GLU A 139 -0.66 -2.22 21.09
CA GLU A 139 -0.43 -3.15 22.20
C GLU A 139 0.81 -4.03 22.01
N LEU A 140 1.20 -4.31 20.77
CA LEU A 140 2.35 -5.14 20.47
C LEU A 140 3.68 -4.37 20.57
N THR A 141 3.61 -3.05 20.62
CA THR A 141 4.78 -2.19 20.76
C THR A 141 5.60 -2.54 21.99
N VAL A 142 4.94 -2.80 23.14
CA VAL A 142 5.62 -3.18 24.39
C VAL A 142 6.29 -4.57 24.32
N GLN A 143 5.84 -5.43 23.43
CA GLN A 143 6.46 -6.74 23.23
C GLN A 143 7.75 -6.61 22.40
N ALA A 144 7.80 -5.70 21.44
CA ALA A 144 8.92 -5.50 20.54
C ALA A 144 9.93 -4.45 21.03
N LEU A 145 9.47 -3.42 21.73
CA LEU A 145 10.27 -2.26 22.08
C LEU A 145 10.48 -2.12 23.59
N GLN A 146 11.64 -1.56 23.94
CA GLN A 146 11.99 -1.05 25.25
C GLN A 146 12.64 0.34 25.06
N ASP A 147 12.15 1.34 25.78
CA ASP A 147 12.63 2.73 25.68
C ASP A 147 12.67 3.25 24.23
N GLY A 148 11.65 2.85 23.45
CA GLY A 148 11.52 3.23 22.05
C GLY A 148 12.50 2.53 21.09
N LYS A 149 13.28 1.56 21.52
CA LYS A 149 14.23 0.79 20.70
C LYS A 149 13.82 -0.68 20.65
N LEU A 150 14.22 -1.39 19.61
CA LEU A 150 14.03 -2.85 19.57
C LEU A 150 14.72 -3.50 20.77
N LYS A 151 14.05 -4.47 21.37
CA LYS A 151 14.61 -5.30 22.42
C LYS A 151 15.86 -6.05 21.91
N PRO A 152 16.88 -6.26 22.79
CA PRO A 152 18.14 -6.87 22.40
C PRO A 152 18.02 -8.25 21.69
N GLU A 153 17.05 -9.04 22.09
CA GLU A 153 16.78 -10.34 21.46
C GLU A 153 16.34 -10.23 20.00
N LEU A 154 15.56 -9.21 19.65
CA LEU A 154 15.15 -8.96 18.27
C LEU A 154 16.30 -8.41 17.44
N VAL A 155 17.11 -7.54 18.02
CA VAL A 155 18.33 -7.04 17.36
C VAL A 155 19.29 -8.19 17.05
N LYS A 156 19.48 -9.13 17.99
CA LYS A 156 20.30 -10.34 17.78
C LYS A 156 19.78 -11.23 16.66
N LYS A 157 18.46 -11.28 16.45
CA LYS A 157 17.83 -11.97 15.32
C LYS A 157 17.96 -11.22 13.99
N GLY A 158 18.54 -10.03 13.96
CA GLY A 158 18.67 -9.21 12.77
C GLY A 158 17.39 -8.43 12.39
N VAL A 159 16.41 -8.36 13.29
CA VAL A 159 15.18 -7.58 13.06
C VAL A 159 15.53 -6.09 12.92
N GLN A 160 14.93 -5.44 11.95
CA GLN A 160 15.05 -4.02 11.70
C GLN A 160 13.73 -3.31 12.00
N LEU A 161 13.82 -2.13 12.59
CA LEU A 161 12.66 -1.26 12.83
C LEU A 161 12.68 -0.10 11.86
N SER A 162 11.64 0.00 11.03
CA SER A 162 11.37 1.19 10.23
C SER A 162 10.22 1.97 10.86
N ARG A 163 10.36 3.28 10.96
CA ARG A 163 9.31 4.19 11.42
C ARG A 163 8.93 5.12 10.30
N ILE A 164 7.64 5.21 10.06
CA ILE A 164 7.06 6.08 9.05
C ILE A 164 6.15 7.05 9.80
N THR A 165 6.26 8.34 9.50
CA THR A 165 5.28 9.32 9.95
C THR A 165 4.04 9.14 9.09
N ASP A 166 2.95 8.75 9.71
CA ASP A 166 1.65 8.65 9.05
C ASP A 166 0.92 10.00 9.19
N PRO A 167 0.59 10.69 8.08
CA PRO A 167 -0.16 11.92 8.11
C PRO A 167 -1.67 11.69 8.32
N SER A 168 -2.03 10.73 9.17
CA SER A 168 -3.42 10.46 9.54
C SER A 168 -3.90 11.37 10.66
N ILE A 169 -5.20 11.54 10.75
CA ILE A 169 -5.87 12.27 11.81
C ILE A 169 -6.90 11.33 12.44
N ASP A 170 -6.71 11.04 13.71
CA ASP A 170 -7.71 10.34 14.52
C ASP A 170 -8.59 11.35 15.24
N TYR A 171 -9.88 11.19 15.14
CA TYR A 171 -10.83 12.07 15.82
C TYR A 171 -11.99 11.27 16.44
N HIS A 172 -12.45 11.77 17.55
CA HIS A 172 -13.67 11.30 18.20
C HIS A 172 -14.79 12.31 17.96
N TYR A 173 -15.98 11.81 17.66
CA TYR A 173 -17.15 12.65 17.53
C TYR A 173 -18.32 12.05 18.28
N TRP A 174 -19.18 12.91 18.75
CA TRP A 174 -20.39 12.53 19.46
C TRP A 174 -21.57 12.58 18.50
N ASN A 175 -22.49 11.63 18.63
CA ASN A 175 -23.76 11.72 17.94
C ASN A 175 -24.58 12.86 18.58
N MET A 176 -24.55 14.02 17.96
CA MET A 176 -25.22 15.23 18.46
C MET A 176 -26.75 15.13 18.50
N GLN A 177 -27.33 14.11 17.88
CA GLN A 177 -28.77 13.81 17.96
C GLN A 177 -29.13 12.86 19.11
N ASN A 178 -28.13 12.33 19.81
CA ASN A 178 -28.37 11.46 20.94
C ASN A 178 -28.82 12.29 22.15
N PRO A 179 -29.94 11.92 22.84
CA PRO A 179 -30.49 12.71 23.94
C PRO A 179 -29.62 12.70 25.22
N ILE A 180 -28.65 11.78 25.33
CA ILE A 180 -27.79 11.66 26.53
C ILE A 180 -26.45 12.36 26.31
N VAL A 181 -25.79 12.12 25.17
CA VAL A 181 -24.43 12.61 24.89
C VAL A 181 -24.36 13.66 23.80
N GLY A 182 -25.45 13.93 23.13
CA GLY A 182 -25.60 14.98 22.12
C GLY A 182 -26.38 16.16 22.70
N GLY A 183 -26.58 17.16 21.84
CA GLY A 183 -27.36 18.33 22.16
C GLY A 183 -26.54 19.61 22.06
N LEU A 184 -27.10 20.57 21.32
CA LEU A 184 -26.71 21.97 21.30
C LEU A 184 -27.79 22.71 22.13
N SER A 185 -27.91 22.39 23.38
CA SER A 185 -28.79 23.12 24.29
C SER A 185 -28.01 24.15 25.07
#